data_7395c52ded084521d357220f7613f455
#
_entry.id   7395c52ded084521d357220f7613f455
#
_cell.length_a   1.000
_cell.length_b   1.000
_cell.length_c   1.000
_cell.angle_alpha   90.00
_cell.angle_beta   90.00
_cell.angle_gamma   90.00
#
_symmetry.space_group_name_H-M   'P 1'
#
loop_
_entity.id
_entity.type
_entity.pdbx_description
1 polymer ?
#
loop_
_entity_poly.entity_id
_entity_poly.type
_entity_poly.pdbx_seq_one_letter_code
_entity_poly.pdbx_strand_id
1 'polypeptide(L)'
;QRQMCIRDSSYIGPDTVDSYIKAVSSQSLCGKEEMDRNVSIVYTPLNGAGLKCVTRCLKENGFTNISVVAEQEKPDGNFPTCPYPNPEVREALELGLRDAKKLGSDLLLATDPDCDRVGIAVRDGEDYVLLSGNEVGLLLLDFICRSRTALGNMPEKPIFVKTIVTMDLAKQIAADYGVETVDVLTGFKFIGEQIGLLEKKGEESRFILGFEESYGYLTGGYVRDKDAVDGALMISEMFAYYKSLGTSLLEVLNGLYEKYGYCLNTLHSYAFEGAEGFSKMQEIMKRFRADYGFQGKTSLTGWLGRKILSVSDFKESVKWKENGSQESIDLPVSDVLKYELEGNLSVVVRPSGTEPKLKLYLSVCAENREAAAELERQLTKELEMVLER
;
A
#
# COMPACT_ATOMS: atom_id res chain seq x y z
N GLN A 1 -22.04 -27.20 -14.36
CA GLN A 1 -21.77 -25.74 -14.25
C GLN A 1 -20.44 -25.34 -14.89
N ARG A 2 -19.31 -26.06 -14.70
CA ARG A 2 -18.02 -25.78 -15.36
C ARG A 2 -18.07 -25.87 -16.91
N GLN A 3 -18.89 -26.74 -17.47
CA GLN A 3 -19.01 -26.86 -18.94
C GLN A 3 -19.74 -25.69 -19.62
N MET A 4 -20.61 -24.98 -18.90
CA MET A 4 -21.28 -23.79 -19.44
C MET A 4 -20.27 -22.62 -19.59
N CYS A 5 -19.41 -22.38 -18.62
CA CYS A 5 -18.40 -21.30 -18.68
C CYS A 5 -17.39 -21.47 -19.84
N ILE A 6 -17.06 -22.71 -20.22
CA ILE A 6 -16.10 -22.99 -21.32
C ILE A 6 -16.70 -22.69 -22.70
N ARG A 7 -18.03 -22.73 -22.87
CA ARG A 7 -18.69 -22.53 -24.19
C ARG A 7 -18.88 -21.07 -24.54
N ASP A 8 -18.92 -20.20 -23.57
CA ASP A 8 -19.14 -18.74 -23.73
C ASP A 8 -17.86 -17.92 -23.48
N SER A 9 -16.76 -18.57 -23.10
CA SER A 9 -15.47 -17.89 -22.87
C SER A 9 -14.69 -17.77 -24.18
N SER A 10 -14.16 -16.58 -24.42
CA SER A 10 -13.23 -16.31 -25.52
C SER A 10 -11.99 -15.57 -24.97
N TYR A 11 -10.86 -15.75 -25.65
CA TYR A 11 -9.69 -14.93 -25.35
C TYR A 11 -9.94 -13.48 -25.80
N ILE A 12 -9.52 -12.51 -24.95
CA ILE A 12 -9.50 -11.11 -25.38
C ILE A 12 -8.50 -10.92 -26.52
N GLY A 13 -8.88 -10.10 -27.50
CA GLY A 13 -8.01 -9.79 -28.63
C GLY A 13 -6.85 -8.85 -28.28
N PRO A 14 -5.87 -8.73 -29.18
CA PRO A 14 -4.73 -7.84 -29.02
C PRO A 14 -5.17 -6.37 -28.82
N ASP A 15 -6.24 -5.94 -29.48
CA ASP A 15 -6.75 -4.56 -29.41
C ASP A 15 -7.12 -4.13 -27.98
N THR A 16 -7.66 -5.08 -27.18
CA THR A 16 -7.97 -4.81 -25.76
C THR A 16 -6.69 -4.63 -24.95
N VAL A 17 -5.69 -5.50 -25.20
CA VAL A 17 -4.38 -5.39 -24.52
C VAL A 17 -3.66 -4.10 -24.94
N ASP A 18 -3.73 -3.73 -26.23
CA ASP A 18 -3.13 -2.51 -26.75
C ASP A 18 -3.76 -1.26 -26.12
N SER A 19 -5.09 -1.24 -26.01
CA SER A 19 -5.84 -0.16 -25.35
C SER A 19 -5.47 -0.04 -23.87
N TYR A 20 -5.33 -1.16 -23.17
CA TYR A 20 -4.92 -1.21 -21.77
C TYR A 20 -3.48 -0.69 -21.58
N ILE A 21 -2.51 -1.22 -22.34
CA ILE A 21 -1.11 -0.74 -22.25
C ILE A 21 -1.01 0.76 -22.57
N LYS A 22 -1.78 1.23 -23.55
CA LYS A 22 -1.85 2.67 -23.85
C LYS A 22 -2.41 3.49 -22.67
N ALA A 23 -3.44 3.00 -21.99
CA ALA A 23 -4.01 3.66 -20.81
C ALA A 23 -2.99 3.73 -19.66
N VAL A 24 -2.28 2.64 -19.38
CA VAL A 24 -1.19 2.63 -18.39
C VAL A 24 -0.07 3.58 -18.81
N SER A 25 0.41 3.51 -20.05
CA SER A 25 1.48 4.37 -20.56
C SER A 25 1.13 5.87 -20.53
N SER A 26 -0.18 6.20 -20.58
CA SER A 26 -0.63 7.59 -20.46
C SER A 26 -0.49 8.17 -19.05
N GLN A 27 -0.23 7.35 -18.05
CA GLN A 27 0.07 7.78 -16.68
C GLN A 27 1.54 8.21 -16.50
N SER A 28 2.41 7.90 -17.46
CA SER A 28 3.83 8.29 -17.43
C SER A 28 3.98 9.79 -17.15
N LEU A 29 4.83 10.12 -16.19
CA LEU A 29 5.09 11.51 -15.74
C LEU A 29 6.39 12.08 -16.30
N CYS A 30 7.15 11.27 -17.02
CA CYS A 30 8.48 11.66 -17.49
C CYS A 30 8.59 11.52 -18.99
N GLY A 31 8.97 12.59 -19.67
CA GLY A 31 9.30 12.58 -21.10
C GLY A 31 10.42 11.57 -21.41
N LYS A 32 10.42 11.01 -22.63
CA LYS A 32 11.40 9.97 -23.01
C LYS A 32 12.86 10.47 -22.97
N GLU A 33 13.06 11.77 -22.98
CA GLU A 33 14.38 12.41 -23.05
C GLU A 33 14.90 12.92 -21.71
N GLU A 34 14.07 12.89 -20.64
CA GLU A 34 14.35 13.56 -19.37
C GLU A 34 15.06 12.68 -18.34
N MET A 35 15.18 11.36 -18.58
CA MET A 35 15.85 10.43 -17.66
C MET A 35 16.57 9.31 -18.38
N ASP A 36 17.61 8.78 -17.76
CA ASP A 36 18.27 7.55 -18.21
C ASP A 36 17.43 6.33 -17.83
N ARG A 37 16.73 5.76 -18.81
CA ARG A 37 15.94 4.54 -18.64
C ARG A 37 16.76 3.24 -18.72
N ASN A 38 18.09 3.34 -18.79
CA ASN A 38 18.96 2.17 -18.69
C ASN A 38 19.07 1.70 -17.22
N VAL A 39 17.92 1.33 -16.66
CA VAL A 39 17.79 0.69 -15.35
C VAL A 39 17.83 -0.82 -15.56
N SER A 40 18.74 -1.50 -14.88
CA SER A 40 18.80 -2.97 -14.88
C SER A 40 17.74 -3.52 -13.92
N ILE A 41 16.72 -4.16 -14.48
CA ILE A 41 15.58 -4.68 -13.74
C ILE A 41 15.58 -6.21 -13.77
N VAL A 42 15.51 -6.84 -12.61
CA VAL A 42 15.06 -8.23 -12.49
C VAL A 42 13.57 -8.23 -12.21
N TYR A 43 12.80 -9.00 -12.97
CA TYR A 43 11.36 -9.11 -12.80
C TYR A 43 10.92 -10.54 -12.55
N THR A 44 10.04 -10.74 -11.57
CA THR A 44 9.34 -12.01 -11.36
C THR A 44 7.83 -11.83 -11.31
N PRO A 45 7.07 -12.57 -12.15
CA PRO A 45 5.62 -12.63 -12.05
C PRO A 45 5.13 -13.64 -10.99
N LEU A 46 6.00 -14.26 -10.20
CA LEU A 46 5.68 -15.28 -9.20
C LEU A 46 4.77 -16.41 -9.73
N ASN A 47 5.07 -16.93 -10.92
CA ASN A 47 4.24 -17.90 -11.66
C ASN A 47 2.81 -17.41 -11.95
N GLY A 48 2.60 -16.10 -11.99
CA GLY A 48 1.31 -15.46 -12.26
C GLY A 48 1.14 -14.92 -13.67
N ALA A 49 0.12 -14.07 -13.86
CA ALA A 49 -0.31 -13.56 -15.16
C ALA A 49 0.47 -12.32 -15.65
N GLY A 50 1.28 -11.67 -14.80
CA GLY A 50 1.85 -10.35 -15.06
C GLY A 50 2.88 -10.28 -16.19
N LEU A 51 3.55 -11.40 -16.55
CA LEU A 51 4.69 -11.42 -17.46
C LEU A 51 4.49 -10.58 -18.73
N LYS A 52 3.41 -10.83 -19.45
CA LYS A 52 3.19 -10.21 -20.76
C LYS A 52 2.94 -8.72 -20.67
N CYS A 53 2.05 -8.30 -19.76
CA CYS A 53 1.65 -6.90 -19.66
C CYS A 53 2.74 -6.04 -19.02
N VAL A 54 3.36 -6.51 -17.93
CA VAL A 54 4.45 -5.77 -17.26
C VAL A 54 5.64 -5.58 -18.18
N THR A 55 6.18 -6.67 -18.77
CA THR A 55 7.37 -6.57 -19.62
C THR A 55 7.10 -5.77 -20.89
N ARG A 56 5.90 -5.88 -21.46
CA ARG A 56 5.51 -5.10 -22.63
C ARG A 56 5.39 -3.61 -22.29
N CYS A 57 4.67 -3.28 -21.22
CA CYS A 57 4.48 -1.90 -20.79
C CYS A 57 5.84 -1.23 -20.51
N LEU A 58 6.71 -1.87 -19.77
CA LEU A 58 8.03 -1.35 -19.46
C LEU A 58 8.87 -1.13 -20.74
N LYS A 59 8.89 -2.09 -21.66
CA LYS A 59 9.64 -1.99 -22.93
C LYS A 59 9.10 -0.86 -23.81
N GLU A 60 7.79 -0.73 -23.96
CA GLU A 60 7.16 0.34 -24.77
C GLU A 60 7.45 1.72 -24.18
N ASN A 61 7.67 1.80 -22.85
CA ASN A 61 8.08 3.02 -22.15
C ASN A 61 9.60 3.19 -22.00
N GLY A 62 10.41 2.39 -22.71
CA GLY A 62 11.85 2.56 -22.83
C GLY A 62 12.70 1.79 -21.82
N PHE A 63 12.11 1.03 -20.91
CA PHE A 63 12.84 0.15 -20.00
C PHE A 63 13.09 -1.19 -20.68
N THR A 64 14.24 -1.35 -21.33
CA THR A 64 14.56 -2.53 -22.16
C THR A 64 15.49 -3.53 -21.48
N ASN A 65 16.19 -3.12 -20.41
CA ASN A 65 17.14 -3.96 -19.69
C ASN A 65 16.42 -4.75 -18.58
N ILE A 66 15.61 -5.72 -18.99
CA ILE A 66 14.77 -6.53 -18.10
C ILE A 66 15.20 -7.99 -18.17
N SER A 67 15.56 -8.58 -17.05
CA SER A 67 15.82 -10.02 -16.86
C SER A 67 14.69 -10.65 -16.09
N VAL A 68 14.06 -11.69 -16.63
CA VAL A 68 12.95 -12.41 -15.96
C VAL A 68 13.49 -13.63 -15.22
N VAL A 69 13.00 -13.87 -14.01
CA VAL A 69 13.33 -15.06 -13.22
C VAL A 69 12.76 -16.29 -13.91
N ALA A 70 13.62 -17.12 -14.50
CA ALA A 70 13.23 -18.22 -15.39
C ALA A 70 12.33 -19.28 -14.73
N GLU A 71 12.56 -19.58 -13.44
CA GLU A 71 11.78 -20.57 -12.70
C GLU A 71 10.37 -20.08 -12.36
N GLN A 72 10.13 -18.77 -12.39
CA GLN A 72 8.86 -18.14 -12.05
C GLN A 72 8.16 -17.47 -13.24
N GLU A 73 8.76 -17.57 -14.43
CA GLU A 73 8.27 -16.90 -15.64
C GLU A 73 6.91 -17.41 -16.11
N LYS A 74 6.72 -18.73 -16.07
CA LYS A 74 5.50 -19.37 -16.60
C LYS A 74 4.39 -19.41 -15.54
N PRO A 75 3.14 -19.06 -15.90
CA PRO A 75 2.01 -19.25 -15.01
C PRO A 75 1.87 -20.71 -14.57
N ASP A 76 1.85 -20.96 -13.27
CA ASP A 76 1.64 -22.29 -12.68
C ASP A 76 0.83 -22.17 -11.38
N GLY A 77 -0.41 -22.64 -11.40
CA GLY A 77 -1.30 -22.60 -10.23
C GLY A 77 -0.90 -23.50 -9.06
N ASN A 78 0.17 -24.31 -9.21
CA ASN A 78 0.75 -25.06 -8.09
C ASN A 78 1.84 -24.30 -7.35
N PHE A 79 2.32 -23.16 -7.91
CA PHE A 79 3.36 -22.32 -7.32
C PHE A 79 4.57 -23.09 -6.80
N PRO A 80 5.26 -23.89 -7.64
CA PRO A 80 6.24 -24.88 -7.19
C PRO A 80 7.47 -24.27 -6.50
N THR A 81 7.75 -22.99 -6.78
CA THR A 81 8.91 -22.27 -6.23
C THR A 81 8.53 -21.35 -5.07
N CYS A 82 7.24 -21.11 -4.85
CA CYS A 82 6.75 -20.15 -3.87
C CYS A 82 5.33 -20.51 -3.41
N PRO A 83 5.15 -21.30 -2.34
CA PRO A 83 3.82 -21.70 -1.83
C PRO A 83 2.91 -20.52 -1.46
N TYR A 84 3.51 -19.38 -1.13
CA TYR A 84 2.81 -18.12 -0.81
C TYR A 84 3.30 -17.02 -1.76
N PRO A 85 2.76 -16.94 -3.01
CA PRO A 85 3.22 -16.02 -4.04
C PRO A 85 2.72 -14.58 -3.77
N ASN A 86 3.20 -13.99 -2.69
CA ASN A 86 2.87 -12.62 -2.27
C ASN A 86 4.16 -11.81 -2.16
N PRO A 87 4.30 -10.69 -2.89
CA PRO A 87 5.49 -9.84 -2.86
C PRO A 87 5.78 -9.17 -1.50
N GLU A 88 4.85 -9.24 -0.54
CA GLU A 88 5.09 -8.84 0.85
C GLU A 88 6.01 -9.83 1.59
N VAL A 89 6.07 -11.07 1.12
CA VAL A 89 6.78 -12.16 1.79
C VAL A 89 8.18 -12.28 1.20
N ARG A 90 9.21 -12.12 2.04
CA ARG A 90 10.61 -12.16 1.60
C ARG A 90 10.96 -13.44 0.86
N GLU A 91 10.45 -14.57 1.33
CA GLU A 91 10.68 -15.90 0.76
C GLU A 91 10.19 -16.00 -0.69
N ALA A 92 9.13 -15.25 -1.04
CA ALA A 92 8.65 -15.17 -2.42
C ALA A 92 9.66 -14.51 -3.36
N LEU A 93 10.50 -13.62 -2.85
CA LEU A 93 11.46 -12.83 -3.59
C LEU A 93 12.86 -13.46 -3.68
N GLU A 94 13.12 -14.59 -3.00
CA GLU A 94 14.46 -15.20 -2.89
C GLU A 94 15.10 -15.51 -4.26
N LEU A 95 14.34 -16.05 -5.23
CA LEU A 95 14.85 -16.31 -6.58
C LEU A 95 15.15 -15.01 -7.33
N GLY A 96 14.29 -14.02 -7.18
CA GLY A 96 14.52 -12.68 -7.74
C GLY A 96 15.75 -12.00 -7.15
N LEU A 97 15.92 -12.07 -5.83
CA LEU A 97 17.10 -11.54 -5.12
C LEU A 97 18.38 -12.27 -5.54
N ARG A 98 18.33 -13.61 -5.70
CA ARG A 98 19.45 -14.40 -6.23
C ARG A 98 19.90 -13.89 -7.60
N ASP A 99 18.94 -13.72 -8.51
CA ASP A 99 19.24 -13.28 -9.87
C ASP A 99 19.67 -11.80 -9.92
N ALA A 100 19.06 -10.95 -9.11
CA ALA A 100 19.45 -9.56 -8.98
C ALA A 100 20.90 -9.41 -8.48
N LYS A 101 21.29 -10.16 -7.45
CA LYS A 101 22.68 -10.21 -6.96
C LYS A 101 23.64 -10.71 -8.03
N LYS A 102 23.29 -11.80 -8.74
CA LYS A 102 24.12 -12.38 -9.79
C LYS A 102 24.38 -11.42 -10.95
N LEU A 103 23.35 -10.64 -11.33
CA LEU A 103 23.41 -9.70 -12.46
C LEU A 103 23.90 -8.31 -12.04
N GLY A 104 23.94 -8.02 -10.74
CA GLY A 104 24.22 -6.69 -10.21
C GLY A 104 23.13 -5.68 -10.62
N SER A 105 21.87 -6.12 -10.65
CA SER A 105 20.76 -5.30 -11.13
C SER A 105 20.46 -4.14 -10.19
N ASP A 106 19.90 -3.06 -10.72
CA ASP A 106 19.54 -1.88 -9.95
C ASP A 106 18.27 -2.12 -9.09
N LEU A 107 17.29 -2.81 -9.67
CA LEU A 107 15.94 -2.95 -9.16
C LEU A 107 15.42 -4.38 -9.35
N LEU A 108 14.77 -4.94 -8.33
CA LEU A 108 13.93 -6.12 -8.42
C LEU A 108 12.47 -5.68 -8.36
N LEU A 109 11.66 -6.14 -9.31
CA LEU A 109 10.20 -6.03 -9.32
C LEU A 109 9.58 -7.43 -9.17
N ALA A 110 8.56 -7.57 -8.33
CA ALA A 110 7.80 -8.80 -8.17
C ALA A 110 6.30 -8.48 -8.16
N THR A 111 5.53 -9.12 -9.02
CA THR A 111 4.06 -9.02 -8.99
C THR A 111 3.44 -10.29 -8.47
N ASP A 112 2.31 -10.16 -7.77
CA ASP A 112 1.53 -11.32 -7.34
C ASP A 112 0.83 -12.02 -8.54
N PRO A 113 0.18 -13.19 -8.32
CA PRO A 113 -0.30 -14.02 -9.43
C PRO A 113 -1.35 -13.38 -10.33
N ASP A 114 -2.24 -12.55 -9.80
CA ASP A 114 -3.27 -11.82 -10.55
C ASP A 114 -2.80 -10.43 -11.02
N CYS A 115 -1.54 -10.06 -10.67
CA CYS A 115 -0.86 -8.85 -11.11
C CYS A 115 -1.58 -7.56 -10.67
N ASP A 116 -2.06 -7.55 -9.42
CA ASP A 116 -2.66 -6.37 -8.83
C ASP A 116 -1.76 -5.71 -7.75
N ARG A 117 -0.71 -6.39 -7.28
CA ARG A 117 0.30 -5.90 -6.34
C ARG A 117 1.70 -5.96 -6.93
N VAL A 118 2.54 -5.01 -6.55
CA VAL A 118 3.95 -5.00 -6.93
C VAL A 118 4.83 -4.66 -5.73
N GLY A 119 5.74 -5.59 -5.41
CA GLY A 119 6.79 -5.39 -4.42
C GLY A 119 8.14 -5.16 -5.08
N ILE A 120 9.03 -4.48 -4.38
CA ILE A 120 10.36 -4.13 -4.89
C ILE A 120 11.46 -4.40 -3.89
N ALA A 121 12.65 -4.66 -4.43
CA ALA A 121 13.89 -4.51 -3.70
C ALA A 121 14.85 -3.62 -4.49
N VAL A 122 15.50 -2.71 -3.80
CA VAL A 122 16.46 -1.77 -4.37
C VAL A 122 17.88 -2.14 -3.94
N ARG A 123 18.83 -1.94 -4.83
CA ARG A 123 20.23 -2.24 -4.54
C ARG A 123 20.80 -1.28 -3.50
N ASP A 124 21.51 -1.82 -2.53
CA ASP A 124 22.27 -1.11 -1.50
C ASP A 124 23.66 -1.73 -1.38
N GLY A 125 24.64 -1.13 -2.06
CA GLY A 125 25.98 -1.71 -2.21
C GLY A 125 25.96 -3.05 -2.93
N GLU A 126 26.31 -4.13 -2.21
CA GLU A 126 26.27 -5.52 -2.72
C GLU A 126 24.98 -6.27 -2.33
N ASP A 127 24.15 -5.66 -1.49
CA ASP A 127 22.91 -6.24 -1.00
C ASP A 127 21.66 -5.57 -1.59
N TYR A 128 20.50 -6.04 -1.18
CA TYR A 128 19.20 -5.50 -1.60
C TYR A 128 18.30 -5.26 -0.38
N VAL A 129 17.69 -4.10 -0.35
CA VAL A 129 16.71 -3.69 0.66
C VAL A 129 15.31 -3.83 0.06
N LEU A 130 14.46 -4.63 0.72
CA LEU A 130 13.05 -4.72 0.40
C LEU A 130 12.34 -3.50 0.99
N LEU A 131 11.56 -2.80 0.17
CA LEU A 131 10.72 -1.70 0.63
C LEU A 131 9.30 -2.21 0.89
N SER A 132 8.72 -1.79 2.00
CA SER A 132 7.33 -2.10 2.32
C SER A 132 6.37 -1.36 1.39
N GLY A 133 5.12 -1.83 1.31
CA GLY A 133 4.10 -1.19 0.50
C GLY A 133 3.85 0.27 0.91
N ASN A 134 3.93 0.57 2.20
CA ASN A 134 3.86 1.94 2.69
C ASN A 134 5.04 2.80 2.21
N GLU A 135 6.28 2.31 2.34
CA GLU A 135 7.48 3.04 1.91
C GLU A 135 7.46 3.36 0.42
N VAL A 136 7.09 2.38 -0.41
CA VAL A 136 6.91 2.59 -1.85
C VAL A 136 5.79 3.58 -2.13
N GLY A 137 4.66 3.49 -1.41
CA GLY A 137 3.55 4.42 -1.53
C GLY A 137 3.92 5.87 -1.18
N LEU A 138 4.73 6.10 -0.13
CA LEU A 138 5.25 7.41 0.23
C LEU A 138 6.17 7.97 -0.87
N LEU A 139 7.08 7.14 -1.37
CA LEU A 139 8.00 7.51 -2.45
C LEU A 139 7.24 7.87 -3.73
N LEU A 140 6.24 7.06 -4.11
CA LEU A 140 5.38 7.34 -5.27
C LEU A 140 4.58 8.63 -5.09
N LEU A 141 4.01 8.87 -3.91
CA LEU A 141 3.26 10.09 -3.64
C LEU A 141 4.13 11.33 -3.80
N ASP A 142 5.33 11.36 -3.19
CA ASP A 142 6.27 12.48 -3.34
C ASP A 142 6.70 12.63 -4.80
N PHE A 143 7.08 11.55 -5.48
CA PHE A 143 7.50 11.58 -6.87
C PHE A 143 6.41 12.11 -7.80
N ILE A 144 5.17 11.61 -7.68
CA ILE A 144 4.03 12.04 -8.51
C ILE A 144 3.73 13.52 -8.28
N CYS A 145 3.66 13.95 -7.02
CA CYS A 145 3.39 15.34 -6.69
C CYS A 145 4.48 16.28 -7.21
N ARG A 146 5.74 15.93 -6.99
CA ARG A 146 6.91 16.67 -7.47
C ARG A 146 6.92 16.78 -9.00
N SER A 147 6.75 15.66 -9.69
CA SER A 147 6.78 15.59 -11.15
C SER A 147 5.63 16.38 -11.77
N ARG A 148 4.41 16.22 -11.28
CA ARG A 148 3.24 17.00 -11.76
C ARG A 148 3.41 18.49 -11.51
N THR A 149 3.97 18.87 -10.37
CA THR A 149 4.27 20.27 -10.07
C THR A 149 5.30 20.86 -11.04
N ALA A 150 6.39 20.13 -11.28
CA ALA A 150 7.45 20.54 -12.20
C ALA A 150 6.96 20.64 -13.65
N LEU A 151 6.08 19.75 -14.09
CA LEU A 151 5.47 19.74 -15.42
C LEU A 151 4.31 20.75 -15.57
N GLY A 152 3.86 21.39 -14.48
CA GLY A 152 2.71 22.31 -14.50
C GLY A 152 1.38 21.61 -14.83
N ASN A 153 1.27 20.30 -14.60
CA ASN A 153 0.08 19.49 -14.89
C ASN A 153 -0.59 18.90 -13.63
N MET A 154 -0.30 19.47 -12.45
CA MET A 154 -1.06 19.17 -11.25
C MET A 154 -2.51 19.61 -11.43
N PRO A 155 -3.53 18.73 -11.25
CA PRO A 155 -4.91 19.13 -11.40
C PRO A 155 -5.32 20.16 -10.33
N GLU A 156 -6.39 20.90 -10.60
CA GLU A 156 -7.02 21.70 -9.56
C GLU A 156 -7.62 20.80 -8.48
N LYS A 157 -7.35 21.12 -7.20
CA LYS A 157 -7.81 20.34 -6.04
C LYS A 157 -7.50 18.85 -6.17
N PRO A 158 -6.22 18.49 -6.33
CA PRO A 158 -5.81 17.10 -6.50
C PRO A 158 -6.19 16.24 -5.29
N ILE A 159 -6.51 14.99 -5.53
CA ILE A 159 -6.94 14.03 -4.50
C ILE A 159 -6.01 12.82 -4.50
N PHE A 160 -5.56 12.48 -3.30
CA PHE A 160 -4.90 11.23 -2.97
C PHE A 160 -5.83 10.38 -2.10
N VAL A 161 -5.98 9.10 -2.40
CA VAL A 161 -6.86 8.19 -1.65
C VAL A 161 -6.06 7.07 -1.01
N LYS A 162 -6.25 6.85 0.29
CA LYS A 162 -5.62 5.76 1.04
C LYS A 162 -6.59 5.08 1.99
N THR A 163 -6.22 3.88 2.46
CA THR A 163 -7.03 3.24 3.49
C THR A 163 -6.73 3.78 4.89
N ILE A 164 -7.65 3.57 5.82
CA ILE A 164 -7.52 3.98 7.24
C ILE A 164 -6.35 3.29 7.95
N VAL A 165 -5.81 2.20 7.40
CA VAL A 165 -4.66 1.45 7.95
C VAL A 165 -3.34 1.74 7.23
N THR A 166 -3.39 2.42 6.09
CA THR A 166 -2.21 2.90 5.37
C THR A 166 -1.55 4.04 6.15
N MET A 167 -0.24 4.12 6.09
CA MET A 167 0.62 5.05 6.86
C MET A 167 0.13 6.50 6.79
N ASP A 168 -0.13 7.10 7.96
CA ASP A 168 -0.65 8.48 8.06
C ASP A 168 0.42 9.55 7.72
N LEU A 169 1.71 9.18 7.61
CA LEU A 169 2.77 10.06 7.11
C LEU A 169 2.46 10.58 5.68
N ALA A 170 1.78 9.78 4.88
CA ALA A 170 1.32 10.17 3.55
C ALA A 170 0.46 11.44 3.55
N LYS A 171 -0.32 11.69 4.61
CA LYS A 171 -1.14 12.90 4.75
C LYS A 171 -0.28 14.18 4.82
N GLN A 172 0.86 14.09 5.52
CA GLN A 172 1.76 15.23 5.66
C GLN A 172 2.46 15.54 4.33
N ILE A 173 2.88 14.49 3.60
CA ILE A 173 3.46 14.64 2.27
C ILE A 173 2.42 15.27 1.32
N ALA A 174 1.20 14.73 1.26
CA ALA A 174 0.12 15.26 0.43
C ALA A 174 -0.19 16.73 0.74
N ALA A 175 -0.28 17.08 2.02
CA ALA A 175 -0.57 18.45 2.47
C ALA A 175 0.48 19.47 1.99
N ASP A 176 1.77 19.11 2.00
CA ASP A 176 2.85 19.98 1.52
C ASP A 176 2.73 20.32 0.03
N TYR A 177 2.08 19.47 -0.75
CA TYR A 177 1.78 19.71 -2.17
C TYR A 177 0.37 20.24 -2.42
N GLY A 178 -0.39 20.54 -1.35
CA GLY A 178 -1.78 21.00 -1.49
C GLY A 178 -2.74 19.92 -2.02
N VAL A 179 -2.41 18.65 -1.81
CA VAL A 179 -3.21 17.50 -2.21
C VAL A 179 -4.16 17.11 -1.08
N GLU A 180 -5.44 17.00 -1.40
CA GLU A 180 -6.47 16.50 -0.48
C GLU A 180 -6.26 15.00 -0.24
N THR A 181 -6.21 14.57 1.02
CA THR A 181 -6.19 13.14 1.36
C THR A 181 -7.59 12.67 1.73
N VAL A 182 -8.02 11.60 1.07
CA VAL A 182 -9.29 10.90 1.39
C VAL A 182 -8.97 9.55 2.01
N ASP A 183 -9.36 9.36 3.27
CA ASP A 183 -9.28 8.07 3.96
C ASP A 183 -10.52 7.23 3.63
N VAL A 184 -10.30 5.96 3.27
CA VAL A 184 -11.38 4.99 3.02
C VAL A 184 -11.18 3.73 3.86
N LEU A 185 -12.20 2.87 3.94
CA LEU A 185 -12.05 1.55 4.58
C LEU A 185 -11.05 0.68 3.80
N THR A 186 -10.53 -0.34 4.47
CA THR A 186 -9.60 -1.31 3.86
C THR A 186 -10.26 -2.07 2.71
N GLY A 187 -9.60 -2.11 1.59
CA GLY A 187 -10.00 -2.75 0.35
C GLY A 187 -10.08 -1.75 -0.80
N PHE A 188 -9.36 -2.05 -1.87
CA PHE A 188 -9.19 -1.14 -3.01
C PHE A 188 -10.50 -0.74 -3.69
N LYS A 189 -11.56 -1.56 -3.54
CA LYS A 189 -12.91 -1.23 -4.00
C LYS A 189 -13.41 0.14 -3.49
N PHE A 190 -12.99 0.55 -2.29
CA PHE A 190 -13.36 1.85 -1.75
C PHE A 190 -12.54 2.98 -2.36
N ILE A 191 -11.28 2.73 -2.76
CA ILE A 191 -10.49 3.66 -3.57
C ILE A 191 -11.15 3.79 -4.94
N GLY A 192 -11.50 2.67 -5.59
CA GLY A 192 -12.22 2.65 -6.85
C GLY A 192 -13.58 3.36 -6.79
N GLU A 193 -14.29 3.27 -5.66
CA GLU A 193 -15.53 4.02 -5.43
C GLU A 193 -15.30 5.53 -5.45
N GLN A 194 -14.22 6.03 -4.82
CA GLN A 194 -13.90 7.46 -4.85
C GLN A 194 -13.63 7.95 -6.28
N ILE A 195 -12.93 7.16 -7.11
CA ILE A 195 -12.74 7.47 -8.53
C ILE A 195 -14.10 7.55 -9.23
N GLY A 196 -14.99 6.58 -8.98
CA GLY A 196 -16.35 6.59 -9.56
C GLY A 196 -17.21 7.76 -9.08
N LEU A 197 -17.03 8.26 -7.86
CA LEU A 197 -17.71 9.45 -7.35
C LEU A 197 -17.19 10.72 -8.01
N LEU A 198 -15.89 10.81 -8.29
CA LEU A 198 -15.29 11.90 -9.05
C LEU A 198 -15.77 11.89 -10.50
N GLU A 199 -15.80 10.72 -11.15
CA GLU A 199 -16.27 10.55 -12.53
C GLU A 199 -17.71 11.03 -12.71
N LYS A 200 -18.63 10.72 -11.76
CA LYS A 200 -20.01 11.21 -11.77
C LYS A 200 -20.12 12.74 -11.75
N LYS A 201 -19.07 13.43 -11.30
CA LYS A 201 -18.98 14.90 -11.27
C LYS A 201 -18.18 15.47 -12.44
N GLY A 202 -17.57 14.63 -13.29
CA GLY A 202 -16.62 15.05 -14.33
C GLY A 202 -15.29 15.57 -13.75
N GLU A 203 -14.91 15.06 -12.57
CA GLU A 203 -13.74 15.50 -11.80
C GLU A 203 -12.68 14.38 -11.65
N GLU A 204 -12.75 13.30 -12.44
CA GLU A 204 -11.87 12.13 -12.34
C GLU A 204 -10.38 12.50 -12.49
N SER A 205 -10.06 13.56 -13.19
CA SER A 205 -8.70 14.07 -13.36
C SER A 205 -8.06 14.55 -12.04
N ARG A 206 -8.86 14.81 -11.00
CA ARG A 206 -8.37 15.17 -9.67
C ARG A 206 -7.69 14.00 -8.94
N PHE A 207 -8.04 12.75 -9.28
CA PHE A 207 -7.40 11.57 -8.69
C PHE A 207 -5.98 11.43 -9.23
N ILE A 208 -4.98 11.49 -8.35
CA ILE A 208 -3.57 11.41 -8.74
C ILE A 208 -2.88 10.13 -8.28
N LEU A 209 -3.34 9.54 -7.18
CA LEU A 209 -2.81 8.30 -6.63
C LEU A 209 -3.81 7.69 -5.64
N GLY A 210 -3.93 6.37 -5.67
CA GLY A 210 -4.49 5.58 -4.59
C GLY A 210 -3.55 4.44 -4.23
N PHE A 211 -3.34 4.17 -2.94
CA PHE A 211 -2.57 3.00 -2.55
C PHE A 211 -3.00 2.38 -1.23
N GLU A 212 -2.71 1.10 -1.09
CA GLU A 212 -2.83 0.31 0.13
C GLU A 212 -1.46 -0.14 0.62
N GLU A 213 -1.32 -0.30 1.93
CA GLU A 213 -0.10 -0.79 2.58
C GLU A 213 0.33 -2.17 2.07
N SER A 214 -0.62 -2.93 1.50
CA SER A 214 -0.42 -4.27 0.96
C SER A 214 0.06 -4.27 -0.50
N TYR A 215 0.90 -3.31 -0.89
CA TYR A 215 1.58 -3.24 -2.19
C TYR A 215 0.68 -2.98 -3.40
N GLY A 216 -0.53 -2.48 -3.19
CA GLY A 216 -1.47 -2.12 -4.24
C GLY A 216 -1.45 -0.63 -4.54
N TYR A 217 -1.21 -0.25 -5.80
CA TYR A 217 -1.11 1.13 -6.27
C TYR A 217 -1.96 1.35 -7.52
N LEU A 218 -2.42 2.60 -7.71
CA LEU A 218 -3.09 3.03 -8.93
C LEU A 218 -2.89 4.54 -9.11
N THR A 219 -2.42 4.96 -10.30
CA THR A 219 -2.11 6.39 -10.57
C THR A 219 -3.09 7.07 -11.53
N GLY A 220 -4.08 6.35 -12.05
CA GLY A 220 -5.09 6.88 -12.95
C GLY A 220 -6.47 6.27 -12.77
N GLY A 221 -7.48 6.93 -13.34
CA GLY A 221 -8.88 6.51 -13.22
C GLY A 221 -9.37 5.53 -14.29
N TYR A 222 -8.49 4.92 -15.07
CA TYR A 222 -8.84 4.02 -16.19
C TYR A 222 -9.34 2.64 -15.74
N VAL A 223 -8.99 2.19 -14.53
CA VAL A 223 -9.52 1.00 -13.85
C VAL A 223 -10.01 1.37 -12.44
N ARG A 224 -10.64 0.40 -11.73
CA ARG A 224 -11.25 0.61 -10.41
C ARG A 224 -10.65 -0.29 -9.33
N ASP A 225 -9.56 -0.94 -9.65
CA ASP A 225 -8.76 -1.72 -8.71
C ASP A 225 -7.28 -1.40 -8.90
N LYS A 226 -6.46 -1.84 -7.95
CA LYS A 226 -5.01 -1.73 -8.02
C LYS A 226 -4.45 -2.42 -9.27
N ASP A 227 -3.40 -1.86 -9.80
CA ASP A 227 -2.80 -2.32 -11.07
C ASP A 227 -1.28 -2.40 -10.94
N ALA A 228 -0.74 -3.62 -10.90
CA ALA A 228 0.70 -3.81 -10.77
C ALA A 228 1.48 -3.46 -12.06
N VAL A 229 0.83 -3.39 -13.23
CA VAL A 229 1.48 -2.91 -14.46
C VAL A 229 1.72 -1.41 -14.37
N ASP A 230 0.73 -0.65 -13.89
CA ASP A 230 0.86 0.78 -13.58
C ASP A 230 1.90 1.01 -12.49
N GLY A 231 1.78 0.28 -11.38
CA GLY A 231 2.74 0.36 -10.27
C GLY A 231 4.17 0.08 -10.73
N ALA A 232 4.40 -0.96 -11.55
CA ALA A 232 5.71 -1.30 -12.08
C ALA A 232 6.28 -0.19 -12.99
N LEU A 233 5.44 0.41 -13.85
CA LEU A 233 5.85 1.53 -14.69
C LEU A 233 6.24 2.74 -13.84
N MET A 234 5.38 3.16 -12.93
CA MET A 234 5.62 4.35 -12.08
C MET A 234 6.83 4.17 -11.17
N ILE A 235 7.02 2.97 -10.60
CA ILE A 235 8.20 2.66 -9.79
C ILE A 235 9.47 2.71 -10.65
N SER A 236 9.42 2.17 -11.87
CA SER A 236 10.58 2.20 -12.78
C SER A 236 10.94 3.63 -13.22
N GLU A 237 9.94 4.47 -13.49
CA GLU A 237 10.15 5.89 -13.78
C GLU A 237 10.71 6.65 -12.58
N MET A 238 10.14 6.45 -11.41
CA MET A 238 10.63 7.03 -10.16
C MET A 238 12.09 6.63 -9.90
N PHE A 239 12.41 5.34 -10.06
CA PHE A 239 13.78 4.85 -9.89
C PHE A 239 14.74 5.51 -10.89
N ALA A 240 14.38 5.53 -12.18
CA ALA A 240 15.20 6.15 -13.24
C ALA A 240 15.40 7.65 -13.01
N TYR A 241 14.37 8.35 -12.58
CA TYR A 241 14.43 9.77 -12.26
C TYR A 241 15.44 10.07 -11.15
N TYR A 242 15.32 9.41 -10.01
CA TYR A 242 16.26 9.66 -8.90
C TYR A 242 17.67 9.17 -9.20
N LYS A 243 17.83 8.04 -9.90
CA LYS A 243 19.13 7.57 -10.39
C LYS A 243 19.80 8.61 -11.30
N SER A 244 19.03 9.28 -12.18
CA SER A 244 19.57 10.35 -13.04
C SER A 244 20.03 11.58 -12.26
N LEU A 245 19.47 11.80 -11.06
CA LEU A 245 19.92 12.83 -10.12
C LEU A 245 21.09 12.39 -9.23
N GLY A 246 21.56 11.15 -9.38
CA GLY A 246 22.62 10.58 -8.56
C GLY A 246 22.17 10.25 -7.13
N THR A 247 20.88 10.06 -6.90
CA THR A 247 20.26 9.77 -5.59
C THR A 247 19.58 8.41 -5.62
N SER A 248 19.74 7.61 -4.58
CA SER A 248 19.05 6.34 -4.41
C SER A 248 17.64 6.54 -3.83
N LEU A 249 16.73 5.57 -4.06
CA LEU A 249 15.41 5.59 -3.41
C LEU A 249 15.50 5.52 -1.88
N LEU A 250 16.54 4.89 -1.33
CA LEU A 250 16.77 4.82 0.12
C LEU A 250 17.14 6.20 0.69
N GLU A 251 17.97 6.97 -0.01
CA GLU A 251 18.28 8.35 0.37
C GLU A 251 17.05 9.25 0.29
N VAL A 252 16.23 9.10 -0.76
CA VAL A 252 14.96 9.84 -0.88
C VAL A 252 14.03 9.50 0.29
N LEU A 253 13.85 8.21 0.59
CA LEU A 253 13.02 7.76 1.71
C LEU A 253 13.53 8.29 3.05
N ASN A 254 14.84 8.25 3.28
CA ASN A 254 15.46 8.84 4.47
C ASN A 254 15.19 10.35 4.56
N GLY A 255 15.28 11.07 3.45
CA GLY A 255 14.94 12.49 3.40
C GLY A 255 13.47 12.78 3.74
N LEU A 256 12.54 11.89 3.34
CA LEU A 256 11.13 11.99 3.78
C LEU A 256 11.01 11.76 5.29
N TYR A 257 11.72 10.78 5.84
CA TYR A 257 11.73 10.54 7.28
C TYR A 257 12.39 11.66 8.08
N GLU A 258 13.47 12.24 7.59
CA GLU A 258 14.10 13.42 8.21
C GLU A 258 13.14 14.62 8.25
N LYS A 259 12.38 14.82 7.17
CA LYS A 259 11.44 15.95 7.07
C LYS A 259 10.18 15.77 7.90
N TYR A 260 9.60 14.56 7.93
CA TYR A 260 8.28 14.33 8.51
C TYR A 260 8.29 13.47 9.78
N GLY A 261 9.45 12.96 10.18
CA GLY A 261 9.62 11.98 11.26
C GLY A 261 9.62 10.54 10.75
N TYR A 262 10.38 9.68 11.42
CA TYR A 262 10.39 8.25 11.09
C TYR A 262 9.12 7.58 11.59
N CYS A 263 8.41 6.90 10.71
CA CYS A 263 7.21 6.14 11.05
C CYS A 263 7.37 4.67 10.66
N LEU A 264 7.09 3.77 11.60
CA LEU A 264 7.01 2.33 11.41
C LEU A 264 5.56 1.89 11.43
N ASN A 265 5.15 1.15 10.39
CA ASN A 265 3.84 0.54 10.33
C ASN A 265 3.98 -0.98 10.33
N THR A 266 3.27 -1.64 11.23
CA THR A 266 3.26 -3.09 11.36
C THR A 266 1.86 -3.66 11.37
N LEU A 267 1.73 -4.92 10.95
CA LEU A 267 0.51 -5.70 11.00
C LEU A 267 0.72 -6.96 11.82
N HIS A 268 -0.05 -7.09 12.90
CA HIS A 268 -0.11 -8.30 13.70
C HIS A 268 -1.45 -9.00 13.47
N SER A 269 -1.40 -10.31 13.21
CA SER A 269 -2.59 -11.11 12.91
C SER A 269 -2.71 -12.25 13.93
N TYR A 270 -3.80 -12.25 14.68
CA TYR A 270 -4.08 -13.22 15.72
C TYR A 270 -5.23 -14.12 15.27
N ALA A 271 -4.96 -15.43 15.16
CA ALA A 271 -5.95 -16.42 14.78
C ALA A 271 -6.57 -17.06 16.04
N PHE A 272 -7.87 -17.28 16.01
CA PHE A 272 -8.62 -17.94 17.05
C PHE A 272 -9.27 -19.20 16.47
N GLU A 273 -9.17 -20.33 17.18
CA GLU A 273 -9.66 -21.60 16.64
C GLU A 273 -11.16 -21.82 16.88
N GLY A 274 -11.82 -22.44 15.91
CA GLY A 274 -13.19 -22.94 16.00
C GLY A 274 -14.28 -21.86 16.09
N ALA A 275 -15.51 -22.33 16.39
CA ALA A 275 -16.68 -21.45 16.57
C ALA A 275 -16.54 -20.54 17.80
N GLU A 276 -15.86 -20.98 18.85
CA GLU A 276 -15.58 -20.18 20.04
C GLU A 276 -14.64 -19.00 19.71
N GLY A 277 -13.79 -19.15 18.68
CA GLY A 277 -12.91 -18.10 18.22
C GLY A 277 -13.65 -16.84 17.75
N PHE A 278 -14.77 -16.98 17.04
CA PHE A 278 -15.60 -15.82 16.66
C PHE A 278 -16.19 -15.11 17.88
N SER A 279 -16.68 -15.87 18.87
CA SER A 279 -17.23 -15.31 20.11
C SER A 279 -16.15 -14.55 20.89
N LYS A 280 -14.96 -15.13 21.02
CA LYS A 280 -13.80 -14.48 21.68
C LYS A 280 -13.40 -13.19 20.97
N MET A 281 -13.33 -13.21 19.64
CA MET A 281 -13.03 -12.01 18.84
C MET A 281 -14.05 -10.89 19.06
N GLN A 282 -15.36 -11.23 19.11
CA GLN A 282 -16.41 -10.26 19.40
C GLN A 282 -16.32 -9.68 20.83
N GLU A 283 -15.95 -10.51 21.80
CA GLU A 283 -15.73 -10.05 23.18
C GLU A 283 -14.53 -9.11 23.27
N ILE A 284 -13.45 -9.41 22.55
CA ILE A 284 -12.27 -8.52 22.45
C ILE A 284 -12.69 -7.16 21.88
N MET A 285 -13.45 -7.12 20.78
CA MET A 285 -13.94 -5.88 20.19
C MET A 285 -14.84 -5.07 21.16
N LYS A 286 -15.71 -5.75 21.92
CA LYS A 286 -16.51 -5.10 22.97
C LYS A 286 -15.62 -4.51 24.05
N ARG A 287 -14.57 -5.21 24.46
CA ARG A 287 -13.62 -4.76 25.47
C ARG A 287 -12.84 -3.53 25.03
N PHE A 288 -12.34 -3.52 23.78
CA PHE A 288 -11.71 -2.33 23.22
C PHE A 288 -12.64 -1.10 23.26
N ARG A 289 -13.94 -1.28 22.94
CA ARG A 289 -14.93 -0.19 23.03
C ARG A 289 -15.18 0.26 24.47
N ALA A 290 -15.28 -0.68 25.41
CA ALA A 290 -15.60 -0.35 26.82
C ALA A 290 -14.41 0.28 27.55
N ASP A 291 -13.22 -0.28 27.39
CA ASP A 291 -12.03 0.14 28.16
C ASP A 291 -11.39 1.40 27.56
N TYR A 292 -11.36 1.50 26.23
CA TYR A 292 -10.65 2.56 25.48
C TYR A 292 -11.59 3.47 24.66
N GLY A 293 -12.91 3.39 24.86
CA GLY A 293 -13.87 4.31 24.27
C GLY A 293 -14.14 5.52 25.13
N PHE A 294 -14.39 6.69 24.52
CA PHE A 294 -14.68 7.92 25.27
C PHE A 294 -15.99 7.90 26.04
N GLN A 295 -17.04 7.30 25.57
CA GLN A 295 -18.37 7.06 26.17
C GLN A 295 -18.61 7.78 27.53
N GLY A 296 -18.66 9.13 27.50
CA GLY A 296 -18.84 9.96 28.69
C GLY A 296 -17.56 10.30 29.48
N LYS A 297 -16.39 9.87 29.02
CA LYS A 297 -15.08 10.20 29.59
C LYS A 297 -14.46 11.38 28.80
N THR A 298 -13.84 12.31 29.51
CA THR A 298 -13.17 13.50 28.92
C THR A 298 -11.68 13.33 28.78
N SER A 299 -11.11 12.24 29.28
CA SER A 299 -9.69 11.90 29.14
C SER A 299 -9.53 10.39 29.22
N LEU A 300 -8.74 9.83 28.34
CA LEU A 300 -8.39 8.41 28.30
C LEU A 300 -6.88 8.26 28.17
N THR A 301 -6.31 7.48 29.06
CA THR A 301 -4.94 6.99 28.91
C THR A 301 -4.99 5.66 28.18
N GLY A 302 -4.31 5.59 27.04
CA GLY A 302 -4.16 4.37 26.27
C GLY A 302 -2.87 3.64 26.62
N TRP A 303 -2.34 2.97 25.64
CA TRP A 303 -1.12 2.18 25.75
C TRP A 303 0.11 3.08 25.90
N LEU A 304 1.19 2.54 26.49
CA LEU A 304 2.43 3.25 26.76
C LEU A 304 2.27 4.50 27.66
N GLY A 305 1.19 4.52 28.45
CA GLY A 305 0.84 5.68 29.27
C GLY A 305 0.47 6.93 28.47
N ARG A 306 0.29 6.81 27.14
CA ARG A 306 -0.04 7.93 26.25
C ARG A 306 -1.53 8.22 26.25
N LYS A 307 -1.87 9.48 26.10
CA LYS A 307 -3.26 9.93 26.00
C LYS A 307 -3.86 9.55 24.65
N ILE A 308 -5.09 9.05 24.65
CA ILE A 308 -5.87 8.86 23.43
C ILE A 308 -6.47 10.22 23.03
N LEU A 309 -6.14 10.68 21.84
CA LEU A 309 -6.59 11.95 21.26
C LEU A 309 -7.94 11.82 20.57
N SER A 310 -8.15 10.67 19.90
CA SER A 310 -9.41 10.36 19.25
C SER A 310 -9.66 8.87 19.13
N VAL A 311 -10.96 8.50 19.06
CA VAL A 311 -11.41 7.14 18.78
C VAL A 311 -12.45 7.19 17.66
N SER A 312 -12.16 6.54 16.54
CA SER A 312 -13.10 6.33 15.45
C SER A 312 -13.70 4.94 15.56
N ASP A 313 -15.00 4.85 15.81
CA ASP A 313 -15.76 3.60 15.75
C ASP A 313 -16.57 3.57 14.46
N PHE A 314 -16.08 2.81 13.48
CA PHE A 314 -16.73 2.69 12.16
C PHE A 314 -18.02 1.86 12.20
N LYS A 315 -18.26 1.12 13.29
CA LYS A 315 -19.53 0.41 13.49
C LYS A 315 -20.64 1.35 13.91
N GLU A 316 -20.29 2.32 14.76
CA GLU A 316 -21.22 3.34 15.25
C GLU A 316 -21.21 4.60 14.36
N SER A 317 -20.34 4.65 13.32
CA SER A 317 -20.16 5.78 12.41
C SER A 317 -19.86 7.09 13.13
N VAL A 318 -19.04 7.05 14.18
CA VAL A 318 -18.72 8.21 15.01
C VAL A 318 -17.23 8.28 15.38
N LYS A 319 -16.67 9.48 15.33
CA LYS A 319 -15.33 9.80 15.86
C LYS A 319 -15.48 10.69 17.08
N TRP A 320 -15.01 10.21 18.23
CA TRP A 320 -14.90 11.00 19.46
C TRP A 320 -13.52 11.59 19.57
N LYS A 321 -13.43 12.82 20.06
CA LYS A 321 -12.19 13.52 20.36
C LYS A 321 -12.02 13.75 21.87
N GLU A 322 -10.80 13.92 22.32
CA GLU A 322 -10.45 14.17 23.71
C GLU A 322 -11.13 15.41 24.35
N ASN A 323 -11.52 16.39 23.51
CA ASN A 323 -12.24 17.58 23.96
C ASN A 323 -13.77 17.34 24.17
N GLY A 324 -14.21 16.09 24.03
CA GLY A 324 -15.61 15.69 24.15
C GLY A 324 -16.46 15.92 22.88
N SER A 325 -15.88 16.47 21.81
CA SER A 325 -16.59 16.65 20.55
C SER A 325 -16.76 15.30 19.81
N GLN A 326 -17.83 15.23 19.02
CA GLN A 326 -18.16 14.08 18.17
C GLN A 326 -18.28 14.55 16.72
N GLU A 327 -17.80 13.71 15.81
CA GLU A 327 -17.93 13.90 14.37
C GLU A 327 -18.55 12.65 13.76
N SER A 328 -19.43 12.79 12.79
CA SER A 328 -19.93 11.66 12.00
C SER A 328 -18.86 11.14 11.06
N ILE A 329 -18.76 9.83 10.92
CA ILE A 329 -17.91 9.19 9.92
C ILE A 329 -18.81 8.85 8.72
N ASP A 330 -18.53 9.48 7.58
CA ASP A 330 -19.24 9.23 6.31
C ASP A 330 -18.53 8.13 5.50
N LEU A 331 -18.43 6.95 6.13
CA LEU A 331 -17.89 5.73 5.51
C LEU A 331 -18.87 4.58 5.79
N PRO A 332 -18.87 3.53 4.96
CA PRO A 332 -19.70 2.35 5.20
C PRO A 332 -19.48 1.75 6.59
N VAL A 333 -20.56 1.23 7.19
CA VAL A 333 -20.48 0.59 8.51
C VAL A 333 -19.57 -0.62 8.48
N SER A 334 -18.60 -0.65 9.38
CA SER A 334 -17.63 -1.74 9.49
C SER A 334 -17.20 -1.91 10.95
N ASP A 335 -17.02 -3.16 11.40
CA ASP A 335 -16.57 -3.43 12.78
C ASP A 335 -15.07 -3.16 12.91
N VAL A 336 -14.68 -1.89 12.87
CA VAL A 336 -13.31 -1.41 12.97
C VAL A 336 -13.23 -0.30 14.00
N LEU A 337 -12.13 -0.27 14.75
CA LEU A 337 -11.78 0.81 15.68
C LEU A 337 -10.43 1.39 15.30
N LYS A 338 -10.32 2.71 15.24
CA LYS A 338 -9.04 3.41 15.10
C LYS A 338 -8.84 4.34 16.29
N TYR A 339 -7.71 4.18 16.96
CA TYR A 339 -7.25 5.01 18.06
C TYR A 339 -6.08 5.87 17.59
N GLU A 340 -6.16 7.16 17.82
CA GLU A 340 -5.07 8.11 17.59
C GLU A 340 -4.56 8.57 18.97
N LEU A 341 -3.26 8.44 19.22
CA LEU A 341 -2.62 8.73 20.50
C LEU A 341 -1.57 9.84 20.35
N GLU A 342 -1.17 10.40 21.47
CA GLU A 342 -0.07 11.36 21.53
C GLU A 342 1.22 10.80 20.91
N GLY A 343 1.97 11.66 20.21
CA GLY A 343 3.23 11.32 19.56
C GLY A 343 3.07 10.61 18.22
N ASN A 344 1.97 10.89 17.51
CA ASN A 344 1.67 10.33 16.20
C ASN A 344 1.63 8.78 16.18
N LEU A 345 1.09 8.21 17.26
CA LEU A 345 0.79 6.77 17.31
C LEU A 345 -0.65 6.52 16.89
N SER A 346 -0.86 5.44 16.16
CA SER A 346 -2.22 4.93 15.94
C SER A 346 -2.29 3.41 16.05
N VAL A 347 -3.44 2.94 16.54
CA VAL A 347 -3.80 1.52 16.63
C VAL A 347 -5.12 1.32 15.93
N VAL A 348 -5.14 0.45 14.92
CA VAL A 348 -6.39 0.02 14.28
C VAL A 348 -6.66 -1.43 14.63
N VAL A 349 -7.85 -1.71 15.16
CA VAL A 349 -8.32 -3.05 15.52
C VAL A 349 -9.41 -3.45 14.55
N ARG A 350 -9.20 -4.55 13.82
CA ARG A 350 -10.11 -5.02 12.79
C ARG A 350 -10.27 -6.52 12.81
N PRO A 351 -11.47 -7.05 13.09
CA PRO A 351 -11.76 -8.47 12.90
C PRO A 351 -11.87 -8.81 11.42
N SER A 352 -11.44 -10.01 11.04
CA SER A 352 -11.70 -10.55 9.70
C SER A 352 -13.19 -10.90 9.56
N GLY A 353 -13.77 -10.60 8.39
CA GLY A 353 -15.16 -10.96 8.11
C GLY A 353 -15.37 -12.43 7.70
N THR A 354 -14.31 -13.13 7.30
CA THR A 354 -14.37 -14.48 6.73
C THR A 354 -13.69 -15.55 7.58
N GLU A 355 -12.78 -15.15 8.45
CA GLU A 355 -11.99 -16.06 9.28
C GLU A 355 -11.98 -15.55 10.72
N PRO A 356 -11.82 -16.42 11.73
CA PRO A 356 -11.69 -16.01 13.12
C PRO A 356 -10.29 -15.44 13.38
N LYS A 357 -9.99 -14.29 12.76
CA LYS A 357 -8.72 -13.57 12.88
C LYS A 357 -8.96 -12.13 13.26
N LEU A 358 -8.19 -11.62 14.20
CA LEU A 358 -8.13 -10.22 14.56
C LEU A 358 -6.82 -9.62 14.04
N LYS A 359 -6.91 -8.50 13.36
CA LYS A 359 -5.77 -7.76 12.84
C LYS A 359 -5.56 -6.48 13.64
N LEU A 360 -4.33 -6.27 14.10
CA LEU A 360 -3.87 -5.03 14.69
C LEU A 360 -2.92 -4.35 13.72
N TYR A 361 -3.26 -3.15 13.28
CA TYR A 361 -2.35 -2.30 12.50
C TYR A 361 -1.82 -1.23 13.44
N LEU A 362 -0.51 -1.18 13.57
CA LEU A 362 0.18 -0.24 14.44
C LEU A 362 0.94 0.75 13.58
N SER A 363 0.79 2.04 13.87
CA SER A 363 1.61 3.09 13.30
C SER A 363 2.33 3.79 14.44
N VAL A 364 3.64 3.80 14.39
CA VAL A 364 4.50 4.31 15.46
C VAL A 364 5.51 5.28 14.86
N CYS A 365 5.48 6.54 15.28
CA CYS A 365 6.46 7.54 14.85
C CYS A 365 7.44 7.85 15.96
N ALA A 366 8.72 7.94 15.61
CA ALA A 366 9.84 8.23 16.54
C ALA A 366 10.95 9.00 15.82
N GLU A 367 12.04 9.30 16.54
CA GLU A 367 13.19 10.04 16.00
C GLU A 367 13.97 9.25 14.93
N ASN A 368 13.99 7.92 15.07
CA ASN A 368 14.71 7.02 14.17
C ASN A 368 14.12 5.62 14.20
N ARG A 369 14.66 4.75 13.35
CA ARG A 369 14.17 3.37 13.16
C ARG A 369 14.25 2.52 14.42
N GLU A 370 15.34 2.63 15.16
CA GLU A 370 15.57 1.85 16.37
C GLU A 370 14.58 2.24 17.48
N ALA A 371 14.37 3.54 17.68
CA ALA A 371 13.41 4.05 18.63
C ALA A 371 11.96 3.67 18.27
N ALA A 372 11.61 3.71 16.98
CA ALA A 372 10.29 3.29 16.50
C ALA A 372 10.07 1.78 16.70
N ALA A 373 11.08 0.95 16.40
CA ALA A 373 11.01 -0.49 16.60
C ALA A 373 10.85 -0.88 18.08
N GLU A 374 11.57 -0.21 18.98
CA GLU A 374 11.43 -0.44 20.42
C GLU A 374 10.05 -0.01 20.93
N LEU A 375 9.56 1.14 20.47
CA LEU A 375 8.24 1.64 20.86
C LEU A 375 7.11 0.73 20.34
N GLU A 376 7.25 0.24 19.12
CA GLU A 376 6.33 -0.72 18.51
C GLU A 376 6.29 -2.05 19.29
N ARG A 377 7.45 -2.57 19.66
CA ARG A 377 7.55 -3.80 20.46
C ARG A 377 6.88 -3.66 21.83
N GLN A 378 7.03 -2.50 22.48
CA GLN A 378 6.37 -2.23 23.75
C GLN A 378 4.85 -2.11 23.58
N LEU A 379 4.40 -1.40 22.54
CA LEU A 379 2.98 -1.24 22.21
C LEU A 379 2.32 -2.60 21.91
N THR A 380 2.95 -3.44 21.11
CA THR A 380 2.49 -4.80 20.79
C THR A 380 2.29 -5.62 22.06
N LYS A 381 3.27 -5.62 22.95
CA LYS A 381 3.18 -6.35 24.21
C LYS A 381 2.01 -5.90 25.11
N GLU A 382 1.74 -4.59 25.19
CA GLU A 382 0.59 -4.11 25.96
C GLU A 382 -0.75 -4.46 25.32
N LEU A 383 -0.82 -4.45 23.96
CA LEU A 383 -2.01 -4.86 23.22
C LEU A 383 -2.28 -6.36 23.37
N GLU A 384 -1.24 -7.21 23.33
CA GLU A 384 -1.36 -8.66 23.58
C GLU A 384 -1.97 -8.95 24.94
N MET A 385 -1.57 -8.23 25.99
CA MET A 385 -2.21 -8.36 27.32
C MET A 385 -3.71 -8.02 27.30
N VAL A 386 -4.16 -7.16 26.38
CA VAL A 386 -5.61 -6.87 26.20
C VAL A 386 -6.32 -8.03 25.49
N LEU A 387 -5.65 -8.69 24.54
CA LEU A 387 -6.20 -9.84 23.82
C LEU A 387 -6.32 -11.09 24.66
N GLU A 388 -5.44 -11.26 25.64
CA GLU A 388 -5.39 -12.46 26.54
C GLU A 388 -6.41 -12.41 27.67
N ARG A 389 -6.86 -11.23 28.09
CA ARG A 389 -7.91 -11.04 29.11
C ARG A 389 -9.27 -11.54 28.64
#